data_4245d7bc7595a0261742e7b6206661b9
#
_entry.id   4245d7bc7595a0261742e7b6206661b9
#
_cell.length_a   1.000
_cell.length_b   1.000
_cell.length_c   1.000
_cell.angle_alpha   90.00
_cell.angle_beta   90.00
_cell.angle_gamma   90.00
#
_symmetry.space_group_name_H-M   'P 1'
#
loop_
_entity.id
_entity.type
_entity.pdbx_description
1 polymer ?
#
loop_
_entity_poly.entity_id
_entity_poly.type
_entity_poly.pdbx_seq_one_letter_code
_entity_poly.pdbx_strand_id
1 'polypeptide(L)'
;MGKNHLECRECKKEYEPTFKYICDECFGPLDVKYDFPSVNKNTFKDREQTYWRYFELLPISDKNNIVSIEAGMTPLVKAEKLGKELGLNNLYIKNDSVNPTFSFKDRPAGVAISKAKELGLTAVGCASTGNLASATAAHAAAAGLPCHVFAPSDIEMAKIAQALSYGANYIAVDGTYDDANRIAAQIGDSKGIGVVNINMRSHYVEGSKTFSYEVAEQLDWQVP
;
A
#
# COMPACT_ATOMS: atom_id res chain seq x y z
N MET A 1 12.20 -16.38 8.54
CA MET A 1 11.69 -15.09 7.99
C MET A 1 12.90 -14.28 7.61
N GLY A 2 12.95 -13.74 6.40
CA GLY A 2 14.00 -12.83 5.98
C GLY A 2 13.96 -11.56 6.85
N LYS A 3 15.13 -11.06 7.22
CA LYS A 3 15.22 -9.73 7.82
C LYS A 3 14.95 -8.70 6.72
N ASN A 4 14.15 -7.69 7.01
CA ASN A 4 14.06 -6.49 6.19
C ASN A 4 14.62 -5.31 6.99
N HIS A 5 15.19 -4.35 6.28
CA HIS A 5 15.71 -3.11 6.83
C HIS A 5 15.40 -1.97 5.85
N LEU A 6 15.61 -0.73 6.26
CA LEU A 6 15.54 0.42 5.36
C LEU A 6 16.94 0.79 4.91
N GLU A 7 17.12 1.05 3.62
CA GLU A 7 18.37 1.52 3.04
C GLU A 7 18.14 2.83 2.30
N CYS A 8 19.00 3.79 2.52
CA CYS A 8 18.99 5.02 1.72
C CYS A 8 19.35 4.73 0.27
N ARG A 9 18.50 5.17 -0.66
CA ARG A 9 18.75 4.99 -2.10
C ARG A 9 20.04 5.64 -2.56
N GLU A 10 20.41 6.79 -1.98
CA GLU A 10 21.56 7.60 -2.39
C GLU A 10 22.85 7.18 -1.69
N CYS A 11 22.93 7.30 -0.36
CA CYS A 11 24.16 7.09 0.40
C CYS A 11 24.34 5.68 0.97
N LYS A 12 23.36 4.80 0.78
CA LYS A 12 23.36 3.40 1.23
C LYS A 12 23.37 3.19 2.75
N LYS A 13 23.13 4.25 3.53
CA LYS A 13 23.01 4.10 4.99
C LYS A 13 21.79 3.24 5.32
N GLU A 14 22.00 2.27 6.19
CA GLU A 14 20.97 1.34 6.65
C GLU A 14 20.30 1.81 7.94
N TYR A 15 19.05 1.44 8.12
CA TYR A 15 18.21 1.73 9.29
C TYR A 15 17.37 0.54 9.66
N GLU A 16 17.07 0.39 10.93
CA GLU A 16 16.05 -0.57 11.38
C GLU A 16 14.68 -0.25 10.79
N PRO A 17 13.81 -1.26 10.58
CA PRO A 17 12.46 -1.05 10.08
C PRO A 17 11.66 -0.12 11.02
N THR A 18 11.30 1.03 10.53
CA THR A 18 10.54 2.06 11.26
C THR A 18 9.67 2.86 10.29
N PHE A 19 8.91 3.83 10.77
CA PHE A 19 8.13 4.74 9.91
C PHE A 19 8.96 5.94 9.39
N LYS A 20 10.27 5.75 9.29
CA LYS A 20 11.18 6.72 8.66
C LYS A 20 11.13 6.55 7.13
N TYR A 21 11.20 7.66 6.40
CA TYR A 21 11.11 7.69 4.94
C TYR A 21 12.23 8.50 4.26
N ILE A 22 13.01 9.25 5.06
CA ILE A 22 14.11 10.11 4.62
C ILE A 22 15.36 9.77 5.42
N CYS A 23 16.50 9.75 4.76
CA CYS A 23 17.82 9.56 5.36
C CYS A 23 18.23 10.79 6.19
N ASP A 24 18.80 10.57 7.38
CA ASP A 24 19.29 11.64 8.25
C ASP A 24 20.58 12.30 7.74
N GLU A 25 21.35 11.61 6.88
CA GLU A 25 22.65 12.10 6.40
C GLU A 25 22.52 12.92 5.12
N CYS A 26 21.78 12.41 4.14
CA CYS A 26 21.74 13.02 2.81
C CYS A 26 20.33 13.40 2.35
N PHE A 27 19.33 13.22 3.20
CA PHE A 27 17.91 13.47 2.90
C PHE A 27 17.36 12.68 1.70
N GLY A 28 18.07 11.64 1.26
CA GLY A 28 17.62 10.74 0.21
C GLY A 28 16.46 9.84 0.69
N PRO A 29 15.62 9.33 -0.23
CA PRO A 29 14.52 8.45 0.12
C PRO A 29 15.03 7.09 0.63
N LEU A 30 14.27 6.48 1.54
CA LEU A 30 14.54 5.15 2.06
C LEU A 30 13.70 4.11 1.31
N ASP A 31 14.35 3.00 0.93
CA ASP A 31 13.71 1.82 0.35
C ASP A 31 13.78 0.65 1.34
N VAL A 32 12.79 -0.23 1.29
CA VAL A 32 12.85 -1.50 2.03
C VAL A 32 13.79 -2.46 1.29
N LYS A 33 14.74 -3.02 2.01
CA LYS A 33 15.63 -4.08 1.55
C LYS A 33 15.32 -5.39 2.27
N TYR A 34 15.55 -6.48 1.60
CA TYR A 34 15.25 -7.82 2.09
C TYR A 34 16.46 -8.74 2.01
N ASP A 35 16.66 -9.51 3.06
CA ASP A 35 17.38 -10.76 2.97
C ASP A 35 16.36 -11.80 2.50
N PHE A 36 16.20 -11.93 1.18
CA PHE A 36 15.14 -12.76 0.62
C PHE A 36 15.26 -14.21 1.09
N PRO A 37 14.18 -14.77 1.65
CA PRO A 37 14.13 -16.20 1.92
C PRO A 37 14.17 -16.98 0.60
N SER A 38 14.58 -18.24 0.66
CA SER A 38 14.47 -19.13 -0.50
C SER A 38 13.00 -19.43 -0.78
N VAL A 39 12.42 -18.72 -1.74
CA VAL A 39 11.05 -18.95 -2.23
C VAL A 39 11.07 -19.40 -3.68
N ASN A 40 10.10 -20.23 -4.06
CA ASN A 40 9.89 -20.66 -5.43
C ASN A 40 8.37 -20.76 -5.72
N LYS A 41 8.00 -21.07 -6.95
CA LYS A 41 6.58 -21.14 -7.34
C LYS A 41 5.72 -22.08 -6.47
N ASN A 42 6.31 -23.14 -5.92
CA ASN A 42 5.57 -24.06 -5.04
C ASN A 42 5.33 -23.49 -3.63
N THR A 43 6.08 -22.46 -3.23
CA THR A 43 5.91 -21.79 -1.92
C THR A 43 4.52 -21.17 -1.78
N PHE A 44 3.94 -20.71 -2.88
CA PHE A 44 2.65 -20.00 -2.88
C PHE A 44 1.46 -20.91 -3.22
N LYS A 45 1.72 -22.16 -3.63
CA LYS A 45 0.70 -23.13 -3.94
C LYS A 45 -0.16 -23.42 -2.71
N ASP A 46 -1.45 -23.57 -2.89
CA ASP A 46 -2.43 -23.92 -1.85
C ASP A 46 -2.61 -22.86 -0.72
N ARG A 47 -2.14 -21.62 -0.93
CA ARG A 47 -2.38 -20.49 -0.01
C ARG A 47 -3.69 -19.78 -0.34
N GLU A 48 -4.21 -19.02 0.63
CA GLU A 48 -5.39 -18.16 0.47
C GLU A 48 -5.28 -17.25 -0.75
N GLN A 49 -6.42 -16.95 -1.37
CA GLN A 49 -6.52 -16.14 -2.58
C GLN A 49 -6.53 -14.64 -2.25
N THR A 50 -5.50 -14.18 -1.52
CA THR A 50 -5.23 -12.78 -1.23
C THR A 50 -3.80 -12.44 -1.59
N TYR A 51 -3.44 -11.16 -1.69
CA TYR A 51 -2.04 -10.79 -1.94
C TYR A 51 -1.11 -11.16 -0.77
N TRP A 52 -1.65 -11.44 0.42
CA TRP A 52 -0.87 -11.91 1.58
C TRP A 52 -0.25 -13.29 1.38
N ARG A 53 -0.64 -14.02 0.32
CA ARG A 53 0.02 -15.26 -0.07
C ARG A 53 1.53 -15.10 -0.34
N TYR A 54 1.97 -13.87 -0.65
CA TYR A 54 3.36 -13.50 -0.88
C TYR A 54 4.04 -12.91 0.36
N PHE A 55 3.59 -13.27 1.55
CA PHE A 55 4.01 -12.69 2.83
C PHE A 55 5.54 -12.57 2.97
N GLU A 56 6.31 -13.58 2.55
CA GLU A 56 7.76 -13.61 2.65
C GLU A 56 8.46 -12.52 1.81
N LEU A 57 7.75 -11.96 0.85
CA LEU A 57 8.23 -10.91 -0.05
C LEU A 57 7.71 -9.51 0.35
N LEU A 58 7.07 -9.41 1.54
CA LEU A 58 6.47 -8.18 2.05
C LEU A 58 7.15 -7.74 3.37
N PRO A 59 7.11 -6.44 3.73
CA PRO A 59 7.90 -5.89 4.82
C PRO A 59 7.30 -6.13 6.22
N ILE A 60 6.52 -7.18 6.39
CA ILE A 60 5.88 -7.55 7.66
C ILE A 60 6.62 -8.75 8.23
N SER A 61 7.07 -8.67 9.47
CA SER A 61 7.86 -9.73 10.11
C SER A 61 7.00 -10.75 10.85
N ASP A 62 5.86 -10.33 11.40
CA ASP A 62 4.92 -11.19 12.13
C ASP A 62 3.55 -11.21 11.48
N LYS A 63 3.08 -12.40 11.09
CA LYS A 63 1.77 -12.63 10.48
C LYS A 63 0.59 -12.15 11.36
N ASN A 64 0.75 -12.07 12.67
CA ASN A 64 -0.27 -11.56 13.59
C ASN A 64 -0.59 -10.07 13.37
N ASN A 65 0.31 -9.34 12.69
CA ASN A 65 0.11 -7.95 12.33
C ASN A 65 -0.56 -7.74 10.97
N ILE A 66 -0.81 -8.82 10.22
CA ILE A 66 -1.51 -8.73 8.95
C ILE A 66 -2.94 -8.20 9.18
N VAL A 67 -3.25 -7.15 8.43
CA VAL A 67 -4.61 -6.60 8.32
C VAL A 67 -5.12 -6.94 6.93
N SER A 68 -6.04 -7.90 6.87
CA SER A 68 -6.64 -8.35 5.61
C SER A 68 -8.10 -7.93 5.52
N ILE A 69 -8.48 -7.43 4.35
CA ILE A 69 -9.86 -7.25 3.89
C ILE A 69 -10.08 -8.06 2.61
N GLU A 70 -9.33 -9.14 2.44
CA GLU A 70 -9.39 -10.05 1.29
C GLU A 70 -9.06 -9.42 -0.06
N ALA A 71 -8.17 -8.42 -0.06
CA ALA A 71 -7.71 -7.78 -1.29
C ALA A 71 -6.69 -8.65 -2.04
N GLY A 72 -6.61 -8.45 -3.35
CA GLY A 72 -5.69 -9.16 -4.23
C GLY A 72 -6.31 -10.35 -4.94
N MET A 73 -5.47 -11.12 -5.64
CA MET A 73 -5.84 -12.22 -6.55
C MET A 73 -6.96 -11.83 -7.52
N THR A 74 -6.93 -10.59 -7.95
CA THR A 74 -7.90 -10.01 -8.87
C THR A 74 -7.82 -10.67 -10.25
N PRO A 75 -8.91 -10.64 -11.06
CA PRO A 75 -8.91 -11.29 -12.36
C PRO A 75 -7.83 -10.76 -13.30
N LEU A 76 -7.18 -11.68 -14.01
CA LEU A 76 -6.31 -11.40 -15.15
C LEU A 76 -7.01 -11.93 -16.41
N VAL A 77 -7.53 -11.02 -17.23
CA VAL A 77 -8.39 -11.36 -18.36
C VAL A 77 -7.65 -11.14 -19.68
N LYS A 78 -7.61 -12.15 -20.54
CA LYS A 78 -7.09 -11.98 -21.90
C LYS A 78 -8.05 -11.14 -22.73
N ALA A 79 -7.57 -10.02 -23.27
CA ALA A 79 -8.37 -9.07 -24.04
C ALA A 79 -8.28 -9.38 -25.54
N GLU A 80 -8.86 -10.52 -25.97
CA GLU A 80 -8.69 -11.06 -27.34
C GLU A 80 -9.16 -10.09 -28.45
N LYS A 81 -10.34 -9.50 -28.28
CA LYS A 81 -10.90 -8.56 -29.28
C LYS A 81 -10.03 -7.32 -29.42
N LEU A 82 -9.72 -6.67 -28.29
CA LEU A 82 -8.89 -5.48 -28.29
C LEU A 82 -7.46 -5.79 -28.76
N GLY A 83 -6.91 -6.92 -28.33
CA GLY A 83 -5.60 -7.40 -28.77
C GLY A 83 -5.54 -7.56 -30.30
N LYS A 84 -6.56 -8.17 -30.91
CA LYS A 84 -6.64 -8.33 -32.36
C LYS A 84 -6.69 -6.97 -33.07
N GLU A 85 -7.47 -6.03 -32.59
CA GLU A 85 -7.58 -4.68 -33.18
C GLU A 85 -6.27 -3.90 -33.09
N LEU A 86 -5.51 -4.10 -31.99
CA LEU A 86 -4.23 -3.43 -31.75
C LEU A 86 -3.00 -4.19 -32.30
N GLY A 87 -3.19 -5.39 -32.84
CA GLY A 87 -2.09 -6.26 -33.27
C GLY A 87 -1.28 -6.86 -32.13
N LEU A 88 -1.85 -6.98 -30.93
CA LEU A 88 -1.23 -7.49 -29.71
C LEU A 88 -1.78 -8.90 -29.38
N ASN A 89 -1.01 -9.94 -29.58
CA ASN A 89 -1.48 -11.33 -29.37
C ASN A 89 -1.63 -11.69 -27.88
N ASN A 90 -0.86 -11.05 -27.00
CA ASN A 90 -0.79 -11.33 -25.59
C ASN A 90 -1.17 -10.11 -24.75
N LEU A 91 -2.32 -9.52 -25.04
CA LEU A 91 -2.88 -8.41 -24.26
C LEU A 91 -3.74 -8.96 -23.12
N TYR A 92 -3.38 -8.61 -21.90
CA TYR A 92 -4.11 -8.96 -20.69
C TYR A 92 -4.52 -7.71 -19.91
N ILE A 93 -5.66 -7.78 -19.22
CA ILE A 93 -6.16 -6.74 -18.33
C ILE A 93 -6.19 -7.31 -16.91
N LYS A 94 -5.38 -6.75 -16.02
CA LYS A 94 -5.46 -7.01 -14.58
C LYS A 94 -6.50 -6.08 -13.96
N ASN A 95 -7.60 -6.64 -13.49
CA ASN A 95 -8.75 -5.86 -13.05
C ASN A 95 -8.77 -5.64 -11.53
N ASP A 96 -8.10 -4.59 -11.05
CA ASP A 96 -8.10 -4.22 -9.62
C ASP A 96 -9.33 -3.41 -9.17
N SER A 97 -10.29 -3.13 -10.07
CA SER A 97 -11.54 -2.49 -9.68
C SER A 97 -12.47 -3.40 -8.85
N VAL A 98 -12.14 -4.68 -8.75
CA VAL A 98 -12.89 -5.65 -7.93
C VAL A 98 -12.30 -5.83 -6.52
N ASN A 99 -11.22 -5.15 -6.19
CA ASN A 99 -10.74 -5.08 -4.80
C ASN A 99 -11.81 -4.49 -3.87
N PRO A 100 -11.77 -4.76 -2.56
CA PRO A 100 -12.80 -4.34 -1.59
C PRO A 100 -13.14 -2.85 -1.59
N THR A 101 -12.18 -1.96 -1.87
CA THR A 101 -12.46 -0.52 -2.03
C THR A 101 -12.45 -0.08 -3.50
N PHE A 102 -12.64 -1.03 -4.42
CA PHE A 102 -12.76 -0.82 -5.86
C PHE A 102 -11.51 -0.22 -6.53
N SER A 103 -10.33 -0.46 -5.96
CA SER A 103 -9.11 0.11 -6.53
C SER A 103 -7.84 -0.71 -6.20
N PHE A 104 -6.80 -0.45 -6.99
CA PHE A 104 -5.43 -0.90 -6.72
C PHE A 104 -4.92 -0.49 -5.33
N LYS A 105 -5.47 0.59 -4.74
CA LYS A 105 -4.96 1.18 -3.50
C LYS A 105 -5.12 0.28 -2.27
N ASP A 106 -5.95 -0.74 -2.34
CA ASP A 106 -6.04 -1.77 -1.28
C ASP A 106 -4.71 -2.49 -1.04
N ARG A 107 -3.91 -2.71 -2.09
CA ARG A 107 -2.61 -3.38 -1.99
C ARG A 107 -1.60 -2.60 -1.15
N PRO A 108 -1.22 -1.37 -1.54
CA PRO A 108 -0.26 -0.60 -0.78
C PRO A 108 -0.79 -0.13 0.58
N ALA A 109 -2.08 0.20 0.69
CA ALA A 109 -2.67 0.62 1.96
C ALA A 109 -2.65 -0.50 3.00
N GLY A 110 -3.04 -1.71 2.62
CA GLY A 110 -3.05 -2.85 3.54
C GLY A 110 -1.66 -3.20 4.07
N VAL A 111 -0.62 -3.15 3.23
CA VAL A 111 0.76 -3.37 3.68
C VAL A 111 1.22 -2.25 4.63
N ALA A 112 0.94 -0.98 4.30
CA ALA A 112 1.30 0.14 5.17
C ALA A 112 0.58 0.08 6.52
N ILE A 113 -0.71 -0.24 6.54
CA ILE A 113 -1.49 -0.35 7.79
C ILE A 113 -1.03 -1.55 8.64
N SER A 114 -0.74 -2.69 8.01
CA SER A 114 -0.16 -3.84 8.71
C SER A 114 1.18 -3.50 9.34
N LYS A 115 2.02 -2.74 8.62
CA LYS A 115 3.29 -2.26 9.18
C LYS A 115 3.10 -1.25 10.30
N ALA A 116 2.13 -0.34 10.18
CA ALA A 116 1.80 0.60 11.25
C ALA A 116 1.40 -0.14 12.53
N LYS A 117 0.59 -1.20 12.42
CA LYS A 117 0.23 -2.07 13.54
C LYS A 117 1.46 -2.78 14.13
N GLU A 118 2.34 -3.33 13.28
CA GLU A 118 3.59 -3.99 13.72
C GLU A 118 4.52 -3.01 14.48
N LEU A 119 4.56 -1.75 14.05
CA LEU A 119 5.33 -0.70 14.70
C LEU A 119 4.66 -0.11 15.95
N GLY A 120 3.45 -0.58 16.32
CA GLY A 120 2.72 -0.11 17.47
C GLY A 120 2.16 1.30 17.33
N LEU A 121 1.95 1.79 16.11
CA LEU A 121 1.35 3.11 15.88
C LEU A 121 -0.12 3.10 16.33
N THR A 122 -0.55 4.19 16.97
CA THR A 122 -1.89 4.31 17.57
C THR A 122 -2.91 4.97 16.66
N ALA A 123 -2.48 5.54 15.55
CA ALA A 123 -3.33 6.15 14.53
C ALA A 123 -2.63 6.14 13.17
N VAL A 124 -3.42 6.19 12.13
CA VAL A 124 -2.94 6.25 10.75
C VAL A 124 -3.68 7.32 9.95
N GLY A 125 -3.18 7.64 8.77
CA GLY A 125 -3.85 8.58 7.89
C GLY A 125 -3.25 8.63 6.50
N CYS A 126 -3.79 9.52 5.69
CA CYS A 126 -3.25 9.85 4.38
C CYS A 126 -3.63 11.27 3.95
N ALA A 127 -2.83 11.85 3.08
CA ALA A 127 -3.25 13.03 2.32
C ALA A 127 -3.78 12.55 0.96
N SER A 128 -5.09 12.56 0.78
CA SER A 128 -5.71 12.05 -0.45
C SER A 128 -7.15 12.51 -0.63
N THR A 129 -7.51 12.73 -1.90
CA THR A 129 -8.86 13.13 -2.33
C THR A 129 -9.64 12.00 -3.02
N GLY A 130 -9.21 10.74 -2.89
CA GLY A 130 -9.85 9.64 -3.66
C GLY A 130 -9.48 8.25 -3.14
N ASN A 131 -9.20 7.33 -4.05
CA ASN A 131 -9.04 5.89 -3.78
C ASN A 131 -8.07 5.55 -2.63
N LEU A 132 -7.01 6.35 -2.43
CA LEU A 132 -6.11 6.10 -1.30
C LEU A 132 -6.80 6.41 0.04
N ALA A 133 -7.62 7.45 0.11
CA ALA A 133 -8.39 7.75 1.33
C ALA A 133 -9.33 6.59 1.68
N SER A 134 -10.07 6.08 0.69
CA SER A 134 -10.98 4.94 0.87
C SER A 134 -10.25 3.67 1.33
N ALA A 135 -9.16 3.31 0.65
CA ALA A 135 -8.37 2.13 1.00
C ALA A 135 -7.73 2.26 2.39
N THR A 136 -7.15 3.43 2.71
CA THR A 136 -6.55 3.66 4.03
C THR A 136 -7.60 3.55 5.14
N ALA A 137 -8.78 4.15 4.94
CA ALA A 137 -9.87 4.12 5.91
C ALA A 137 -10.40 2.70 6.14
N ALA A 138 -10.61 1.92 5.06
CA ALA A 138 -11.10 0.54 5.15
C ALA A 138 -10.12 -0.36 5.92
N HIS A 139 -8.83 -0.31 5.57
CA HIS A 139 -7.80 -1.11 6.26
C HIS A 139 -7.57 -0.63 7.71
N ALA A 140 -7.65 0.67 7.98
CA ALA A 140 -7.56 1.20 9.33
C ALA A 140 -8.73 0.73 10.21
N ALA A 141 -9.96 0.74 9.68
CA ALA A 141 -11.14 0.21 10.36
C ALA A 141 -10.96 -1.28 10.70
N ALA A 142 -10.48 -2.08 9.76
CA ALA A 142 -10.19 -3.50 9.97
C ALA A 142 -9.07 -3.73 11.00
N ALA A 143 -8.13 -2.79 11.12
CA ALA A 143 -7.06 -2.81 12.13
C ALA A 143 -7.50 -2.31 13.51
N GLY A 144 -8.67 -1.70 13.64
CA GLY A 144 -9.12 -1.01 14.85
C GLY A 144 -8.34 0.28 15.14
N LEU A 145 -7.75 0.91 14.11
CA LEU A 145 -6.96 2.13 14.22
C LEU A 145 -7.76 3.36 13.78
N PRO A 146 -7.73 4.47 14.53
CA PRO A 146 -8.23 5.75 14.06
C PRO A 146 -7.55 6.16 12.75
N CYS A 147 -8.34 6.63 11.78
CA CYS A 147 -7.86 7.06 10.48
C CYS A 147 -8.13 8.56 10.27
N HIS A 148 -7.13 9.29 9.80
CA HIS A 148 -7.22 10.72 9.49
C HIS A 148 -6.95 10.96 8.01
N VAL A 149 -7.92 11.54 7.30
CA VAL A 149 -7.82 11.90 5.88
C VAL A 149 -7.68 13.40 5.75
N PHE A 150 -6.53 13.83 5.23
CA PHE A 150 -6.24 15.25 4.98
C PHE A 150 -6.53 15.57 3.51
N ALA A 151 -7.39 16.55 3.26
CA ALA A 151 -7.67 17.00 1.91
C ALA A 151 -8.14 18.46 1.90
N PRO A 152 -8.11 19.16 0.75
CA PRO A 152 -8.63 20.52 0.62
C PRO A 152 -10.06 20.64 1.09
N SER A 153 -10.41 21.78 1.71
CA SER A 153 -11.75 22.02 2.27
C SER A 153 -12.85 22.13 1.21
N ASP A 154 -12.48 22.47 -0.02
CA ASP A 154 -13.38 22.62 -1.16
C ASP A 154 -13.63 21.32 -1.96
N ILE A 155 -13.16 20.17 -1.44
CA ILE A 155 -13.35 18.89 -2.11
C ILE A 155 -14.83 18.51 -2.19
N GLU A 156 -15.24 17.94 -3.34
CA GLU A 156 -16.55 17.35 -3.49
C GLU A 156 -16.79 16.23 -2.47
N MET A 157 -17.88 16.32 -1.72
CA MET A 157 -18.23 15.34 -0.68
C MET A 157 -18.27 13.89 -1.19
N ALA A 158 -18.69 13.68 -2.44
CA ALA A 158 -18.72 12.36 -3.05
C ALA A 158 -17.33 11.67 -3.10
N LYS A 159 -16.24 12.43 -3.19
CA LYS A 159 -14.87 11.89 -3.24
C LYS A 159 -14.36 11.34 -1.90
N ILE A 160 -14.95 11.79 -0.80
CA ILE A 160 -14.56 11.35 0.55
C ILE A 160 -15.63 10.50 1.23
N ALA A 161 -16.82 10.40 0.65
CA ALA A 161 -17.96 9.69 1.23
C ALA A 161 -17.63 8.24 1.61
N GLN A 162 -16.89 7.51 0.75
CA GLN A 162 -16.48 6.15 1.02
C GLN A 162 -15.51 6.07 2.22
N ALA A 163 -14.55 6.97 2.35
CA ALA A 163 -13.64 7.00 3.49
C ALA A 163 -14.39 7.31 4.80
N LEU A 164 -15.35 8.24 4.75
CA LEU A 164 -16.20 8.57 5.89
C LEU A 164 -17.08 7.39 6.31
N SER A 165 -17.58 6.59 5.37
CA SER A 165 -18.39 5.40 5.69
C SER A 165 -17.60 4.31 6.44
N TYR A 166 -16.27 4.30 6.31
CA TYR A 166 -15.36 3.47 7.10
C TYR A 166 -14.94 4.11 8.43
N GLY A 167 -15.50 5.25 8.80
CA GLY A 167 -15.23 5.92 10.07
C GLY A 167 -13.97 6.79 10.08
N ALA A 168 -13.44 7.19 8.92
CA ALA A 168 -12.32 8.11 8.88
C ALA A 168 -12.70 9.52 9.36
N ASN A 169 -11.77 10.17 10.05
CA ASN A 169 -11.87 11.59 10.40
C ASN A 169 -11.34 12.42 9.22
N TYR A 170 -12.21 13.20 8.60
CA TYR A 170 -11.83 14.13 7.56
C TYR A 170 -11.28 15.43 8.18
N ILE A 171 -10.07 15.79 7.78
CA ILE A 171 -9.41 17.04 8.16
C ILE A 171 -9.39 17.94 6.94
N ALA A 172 -10.31 18.90 6.93
CA ALA A 172 -10.43 19.92 5.90
C ALA A 172 -9.28 20.92 6.02
N VAL A 173 -8.48 21.04 4.99
CA VAL A 173 -7.35 21.98 4.92
C VAL A 173 -7.77 23.15 4.04
N ASP A 174 -7.71 24.35 4.58
CA ASP A 174 -7.91 25.58 3.80
C ASP A 174 -6.65 25.85 2.98
N GLY A 175 -6.64 25.37 1.73
CA GLY A 175 -5.48 25.40 0.85
C GLY A 175 -5.53 24.34 -0.24
N THR A 176 -4.39 24.14 -0.87
CA THR A 176 -4.20 23.19 -1.96
C THR A 176 -3.99 21.75 -1.48
N TYR A 177 -3.94 20.80 -2.41
CA TYR A 177 -3.53 19.43 -2.11
C TYR A 177 -2.10 19.37 -1.54
N ASP A 178 -1.19 20.23 -1.99
CA ASP A 178 0.18 20.29 -1.46
C ASP A 178 0.20 20.80 -0.02
N ASP A 179 -0.68 21.74 0.33
CA ASP A 179 -0.85 22.17 1.71
C ASP A 179 -1.37 21.04 2.60
N ALA A 180 -2.33 20.26 2.13
CA ALA A 180 -2.83 19.10 2.83
C ALA A 180 -1.72 18.04 3.05
N ASN A 181 -0.87 17.78 2.05
CA ASN A 181 0.29 16.91 2.17
C ASN A 181 1.29 17.43 3.21
N ARG A 182 1.61 18.72 3.17
CA ARG A 182 2.55 19.35 4.11
C ARG A 182 2.03 19.28 5.54
N ILE A 183 0.77 19.58 5.76
CA ILE A 183 0.13 19.51 7.09
C ILE A 183 0.09 18.05 7.59
N ALA A 184 -0.28 17.11 6.74
CA ALA A 184 -0.28 15.70 7.08
C ALA A 184 1.13 15.20 7.47
N ALA A 185 2.19 15.63 6.79
CA ALA A 185 3.57 15.32 7.14
C ALA A 185 3.92 15.86 8.54
N GLN A 186 3.67 17.14 8.78
CA GLN A 186 3.98 17.80 10.06
C GLN A 186 3.23 17.16 11.25
N ILE A 187 1.94 16.83 11.05
CA ILE A 187 1.13 16.17 12.08
C ILE A 187 1.60 14.73 12.26
N GLY A 188 1.89 14.01 11.18
CA GLY A 188 2.40 12.64 11.21
C GLY A 188 3.66 12.53 12.05
N ASP A 189 4.63 13.37 11.77
CA ASP A 189 5.93 13.37 12.47
C ASP A 189 5.80 13.85 13.94
N SER A 190 5.01 14.90 14.20
CA SER A 190 4.87 15.48 15.55
C SER A 190 4.00 14.64 16.49
N LYS A 191 3.03 13.89 15.97
CA LYS A 191 2.08 13.08 16.75
C LYS A 191 2.32 11.57 16.68
N GLY A 192 3.31 11.12 15.91
CA GLY A 192 3.57 9.69 15.71
C GLY A 192 2.44 8.98 14.94
N ILE A 193 1.78 9.68 14.01
CA ILE A 193 0.73 9.11 13.16
C ILE A 193 1.36 8.54 11.89
N GLY A 194 0.99 7.32 11.53
CA GLY A 194 1.43 6.67 10.30
C GLY A 194 0.69 7.22 9.07
N VAL A 195 1.26 8.23 8.40
CA VAL A 195 0.69 8.77 7.16
C VAL A 195 1.19 7.93 5.99
N VAL A 196 0.31 7.08 5.43
CA VAL A 196 0.69 5.98 4.53
C VAL A 196 1.45 6.41 3.29
N ASN A 197 1.11 7.54 2.69
CA ASN A 197 1.76 8.06 1.48
C ASN A 197 2.90 9.05 1.76
N ILE A 198 3.24 9.27 3.04
CA ILE A 198 4.30 10.19 3.47
C ILE A 198 5.32 9.43 4.32
N ASN A 199 5.19 9.42 5.66
CA ASN A 199 6.19 8.82 6.53
C ASN A 199 6.18 7.27 6.54
N MET A 200 5.10 6.65 6.05
CA MET A 200 5.03 5.21 5.80
C MET A 200 5.34 4.83 4.34
N ARG A 201 5.75 5.78 3.50
CA ARG A 201 5.89 5.59 2.05
C ARG A 201 6.78 4.42 1.66
N SER A 202 7.89 4.20 2.37
CA SER A 202 8.81 3.08 2.10
C SER A 202 8.10 1.73 2.17
N HIS A 203 7.23 1.55 3.15
CA HIS A 203 6.45 0.32 3.32
C HIS A 203 5.21 0.28 2.42
N TYR A 204 4.59 1.43 2.19
CA TYR A 204 3.43 1.57 1.32
C TYR A 204 3.71 1.09 -0.11
N VAL A 205 4.82 1.50 -0.70
CA VAL A 205 5.14 1.13 -2.08
C VAL A 205 5.38 -0.38 -2.25
N GLU A 206 5.76 -1.07 -1.18
CA GLU A 206 5.99 -2.51 -1.19
C GLU A 206 4.72 -3.31 -1.50
N GLY A 207 3.56 -2.86 -1.06
CA GLY A 207 2.28 -3.49 -1.39
C GLY A 207 1.96 -3.48 -2.89
N SER A 208 2.47 -2.49 -3.62
CA SER A 208 2.27 -2.39 -5.07
C SER A 208 2.91 -3.54 -5.84
N LYS A 209 3.99 -4.15 -5.35
CA LYS A 209 4.68 -5.29 -5.97
C LYS A 209 3.79 -6.52 -6.08
N THR A 210 2.80 -6.66 -5.20
CA THR A 210 1.88 -7.80 -5.20
C THR A 210 1.10 -7.92 -6.49
N PHE A 211 0.83 -6.81 -7.18
CA PHE A 211 0.23 -6.80 -8.51
C PHE A 211 1.06 -7.63 -9.50
N SER A 212 2.38 -7.38 -9.55
CA SER A 212 3.28 -8.09 -10.46
C SER A 212 3.45 -9.56 -10.06
N TYR A 213 3.46 -9.87 -8.77
CA TYR A 213 3.54 -11.25 -8.28
C TYR A 213 2.32 -12.07 -8.73
N GLU A 214 1.12 -11.49 -8.61
CA GLU A 214 -0.11 -12.13 -9.08
C GLU A 214 -0.12 -12.33 -10.59
N VAL A 215 0.30 -11.33 -11.36
CA VAL A 215 0.39 -11.46 -12.82
C VAL A 215 1.34 -12.60 -13.19
N ALA A 216 2.51 -12.67 -12.56
CA ALA A 216 3.46 -13.76 -12.80
C ALA A 216 2.86 -15.14 -12.44
N GLU A 217 2.22 -15.28 -11.29
CA GLU A 217 1.59 -16.51 -10.85
C GLU A 217 0.44 -16.94 -11.78
N GLN A 218 -0.44 -16.00 -12.16
CA GLN A 218 -1.59 -16.24 -13.03
C GLN A 218 -1.20 -16.57 -14.48
N LEU A 219 0.01 -16.23 -14.90
CA LEU A 219 0.60 -16.61 -16.17
C LEU A 219 1.55 -17.83 -16.06
N ASP A 220 1.40 -18.63 -14.98
CA ASP A 220 2.27 -19.79 -14.68
C ASP A 220 3.78 -19.42 -14.72
N TRP A 221 4.11 -18.22 -14.19
CA TRP A 221 5.48 -17.69 -14.10
C TRP A 221 6.16 -17.46 -15.47
N GLN A 222 5.36 -17.24 -16.49
CA GLN A 222 5.82 -16.88 -17.84
C GLN A 222 5.61 -15.38 -18.08
N VAL A 223 6.45 -14.83 -18.97
CA VAL A 223 6.28 -13.44 -19.44
C VAL A 223 5.20 -13.44 -20.52
N PRO A 224 4.26 -12.49 -20.53
CA PRO A 224 3.21 -12.39 -21.55
C PRO A 224 3.73 -12.05 -22.94
#